data_074f5e8a56b6b5f0f46db4c78425f45b
#
_entry.id   074f5e8a56b6b5f0f46db4c78425f45b
#
_cell.length_a   1.000
_cell.length_b   1.000
_cell.length_c   1.000
_cell.angle_alpha   90.00
_cell.angle_beta   90.00
_cell.angle_gamma   90.00
#
_symmetry.space_group_name_H-M   'P 1'
#
loop_
_entity.id
_entity.type
_entity.pdbx_description
1 polymer ?
#
loop_
_entity_poly.entity_id
_entity_poly.type
_entity_poly.pdbx_seq_one_letter_code
_entity_poly.pdbx_strand_id
1 'polypeptide(L)'
;MQLGKKISNLEQLTYRYYRWIHALRISLAFLITYTVIRYFRLDGAVWILITLLIVMGPQPYWGNVFSRALQRTGGTVIGALSGLIALFLEIYSFPAMLLWCAVVMFVAGYLTLGKHPYMALLIGSTLAVVSCSPPNDMESALLRSLYVLTGSVLAMLYSSIYPQRAYTDWRITFSQSLGKLKHLYETCFSQKTLERPQLEEQLKDELDTILKLRNYIVPASSESKLKPAVLHGLQTLHRNLLSTLTLMIDAYWSSAQSHALIEDQPVLREVRQLIPQALQSLQNTLCMGIGNNDISDQLRQTTRDLKDLALQVANSK
;
A
#
# COMPACT_ATOMS: atom_id res chain seq x y z
N MET A 1 -3.69 12.51 17.58
CA MET A 1 -3.22 11.43 16.71
C MET A 1 -1.75 11.18 16.99
N GLN A 2 -1.38 9.97 17.45
CA GLN A 2 -0.07 9.70 18.09
C GLN A 2 0.98 9.36 17.01
N LEU A 3 1.60 10.36 16.40
CA LEU A 3 2.69 10.20 15.44
C LEU A 3 3.99 9.64 16.08
N GLY A 4 4.12 9.70 17.39
CA GLY A 4 5.34 9.33 18.13
C GLY A 4 5.21 8.15 19.08
N LYS A 5 4.18 7.29 18.96
CA LYS A 5 4.06 6.15 19.86
C LYS A 5 5.10 5.08 19.52
N LYS A 6 5.90 4.70 20.52
CA LYS A 6 6.81 3.56 20.46
C LYS A 6 6.01 2.32 20.06
N ILE A 7 6.45 1.63 19.01
CA ILE A 7 5.78 0.42 18.52
C ILE A 7 5.89 -0.65 19.60
N SER A 8 4.75 -1.12 20.11
CA SER A 8 4.71 -2.18 21.12
C SER A 8 5.11 -3.52 20.50
N ASN A 9 5.70 -4.42 21.30
CA ASN A 9 6.01 -5.79 20.86
C ASN A 9 4.76 -6.53 20.38
N LEU A 10 3.60 -6.24 20.98
CA LEU A 10 2.32 -6.79 20.53
C LEU A 10 1.91 -6.28 19.14
N GLU A 11 2.14 -4.99 18.85
CA GLU A 11 1.90 -4.45 17.52
C GLU A 11 2.81 -5.11 16.49
N GLN A 12 4.11 -5.28 16.79
CA GLN A 12 5.04 -5.98 15.87
C GLN A 12 4.59 -7.41 15.59
N LEU A 13 4.14 -8.14 16.60
CA LEU A 13 3.64 -9.50 16.46
C LEU A 13 2.38 -9.54 15.58
N THR A 14 1.47 -8.60 15.78
CA THR A 14 0.24 -8.47 15.00
C THR A 14 0.54 -8.24 13.50
N TYR A 15 1.47 -7.35 13.20
CA TYR A 15 1.85 -7.09 11.80
C TYR A 15 2.66 -8.24 11.19
N ARG A 16 3.40 -9.00 11.98
CA ARG A 16 4.06 -10.24 11.53
C ARG A 16 3.05 -11.30 11.08
N TYR A 17 1.93 -11.43 11.77
CA TYR A 17 0.86 -12.38 11.45
C TYR A 17 -0.35 -11.75 10.77
N TYR A 18 -0.18 -10.61 10.09
CA TYR A 18 -1.28 -9.84 9.51
C TYR A 18 -2.18 -10.66 8.56
N ARG A 19 -1.61 -11.63 7.82
CA ARG A 19 -2.35 -12.51 6.90
C ARG A 19 -3.35 -13.38 7.64
N TRP A 20 -2.94 -13.97 8.76
CA TRP A 20 -3.79 -14.83 9.59
C TRP A 20 -4.91 -14.01 10.25
N ILE A 21 -4.59 -12.85 10.79
CA ILE A 21 -5.57 -11.95 11.41
C ILE A 21 -6.58 -11.46 10.37
N HIS A 22 -6.12 -11.12 9.17
CA HIS A 22 -6.99 -10.72 8.07
C HIS A 22 -7.92 -11.85 7.61
N ALA A 23 -7.39 -13.07 7.44
CA ALA A 23 -8.17 -14.24 7.08
C ALA A 23 -9.23 -14.56 8.13
N LEU A 24 -8.86 -14.54 9.42
CA LEU A 24 -9.79 -14.76 10.53
C LEU A 24 -10.91 -13.70 10.54
N ARG A 25 -10.56 -12.43 10.35
CA ARG A 25 -11.52 -11.33 10.28
C ARG A 25 -12.54 -11.52 9.16
N ILE A 26 -12.08 -11.89 7.94
CA ILE A 26 -12.99 -12.15 6.82
C ILE A 26 -13.90 -13.34 7.12
N SER A 27 -13.34 -14.45 7.64
CA SER A 27 -14.11 -15.64 7.97
C SER A 27 -15.19 -15.36 9.02
N LEU A 28 -14.84 -14.64 10.09
CA LEU A 28 -15.81 -14.26 11.12
C LEU A 28 -16.89 -13.31 10.57
N ALA A 29 -16.50 -12.29 9.81
CA ALA A 29 -17.43 -11.36 9.18
C ALA A 29 -18.41 -12.10 8.25
N PHE A 30 -17.90 -13.03 7.44
CA PHE A 30 -18.72 -13.89 6.57
C PHE A 30 -19.69 -14.76 7.36
N LEU A 31 -19.21 -15.50 8.36
CA LEU A 31 -20.03 -16.42 9.16
C LEU A 31 -21.14 -15.68 9.92
N ILE A 32 -20.81 -14.54 10.55
CA ILE A 32 -21.81 -13.73 11.28
C ILE A 32 -22.86 -13.23 10.30
N THR A 33 -22.45 -12.64 9.19
CA THR A 33 -23.39 -12.11 8.19
C THR A 33 -24.23 -13.22 7.56
N TYR A 34 -23.62 -14.36 7.24
CA TYR A 34 -24.32 -15.53 6.69
C TYR A 34 -25.37 -16.06 7.67
N THR A 35 -25.02 -16.18 8.95
CA THR A 35 -25.97 -16.64 10.00
C THR A 35 -27.14 -15.69 10.12
N VAL A 36 -26.92 -14.37 10.10
CA VAL A 36 -28.00 -13.38 10.13
C VAL A 36 -28.92 -13.52 8.92
N ILE A 37 -28.35 -13.62 7.69
CA ILE A 37 -29.15 -13.80 6.47
C ILE A 37 -30.01 -15.06 6.54
N ARG A 38 -29.46 -16.17 7.02
CA ARG A 38 -30.19 -17.44 7.15
C ARG A 38 -31.26 -17.41 8.23
N TYR A 39 -30.95 -16.75 9.35
CA TYR A 39 -31.93 -16.62 10.46
C TYR A 39 -33.13 -15.80 10.05
N PHE A 40 -32.95 -14.67 9.38
CA PHE A 40 -34.01 -13.78 8.93
C PHE A 40 -34.63 -14.17 7.58
N ARG A 41 -34.14 -15.24 6.94
CA ARG A 41 -34.59 -15.73 5.61
C ARG A 41 -34.66 -14.62 4.57
N LEU A 42 -33.59 -13.82 4.47
CA LEU A 42 -33.53 -12.70 3.53
C LEU A 42 -33.26 -13.21 2.11
N ASP A 43 -34.26 -13.15 1.26
CA ASP A 43 -34.12 -13.57 -0.15
C ASP A 43 -33.30 -12.60 -0.93
N GLY A 44 -32.41 -13.11 -1.78
CA GLY A 44 -31.48 -12.28 -2.60
C GLY A 44 -30.32 -11.63 -1.83
N ALA A 45 -30.23 -11.78 -0.50
CA ALA A 45 -29.21 -11.16 0.34
C ALA A 45 -27.78 -11.71 0.13
N VAL A 46 -27.58 -12.64 -0.78
CA VAL A 46 -26.26 -13.12 -1.21
C VAL A 46 -25.35 -11.96 -1.66
N TRP A 47 -25.94 -10.86 -2.16
CA TRP A 47 -25.20 -9.66 -2.58
C TRP A 47 -24.52 -8.94 -1.43
N ILE A 48 -25.01 -9.08 -0.19
CA ILE A 48 -24.32 -8.58 1.01
C ILE A 48 -23.00 -9.31 1.19
N LEU A 49 -23.01 -10.66 1.12
CA LEU A 49 -21.81 -11.49 1.29
C LEU A 49 -20.78 -11.26 0.18
N ILE A 50 -21.25 -11.22 -1.08
CA ILE A 50 -20.38 -10.93 -2.24
C ILE A 50 -19.71 -9.57 -2.06
N THR A 51 -20.47 -8.55 -1.69
CA THR A 51 -19.93 -7.20 -1.50
C THR A 51 -18.95 -7.14 -0.33
N LEU A 52 -19.26 -7.78 0.79
CA LEU A 52 -18.38 -7.88 1.94
C LEU A 52 -17.02 -8.48 1.54
N LEU A 53 -17.02 -9.61 0.82
CA LEU A 53 -15.79 -10.26 0.35
C LEU A 53 -15.00 -9.39 -0.63
N ILE A 54 -15.68 -8.74 -1.59
CA ILE A 54 -15.01 -7.89 -2.59
C ILE A 54 -14.40 -6.64 -1.94
N VAL A 55 -15.04 -6.06 -0.95
CA VAL A 55 -14.57 -4.85 -0.28
C VAL A 55 -13.44 -5.15 0.70
N MET A 56 -13.57 -6.21 1.52
CA MET A 56 -12.58 -6.57 2.54
C MET A 56 -11.44 -7.42 1.98
N GLY A 57 -11.73 -8.36 1.08
CA GLY A 57 -10.84 -9.46 0.72
C GLY A 57 -9.44 -9.05 0.27
N PRO A 58 -9.27 -8.16 -0.72
CA PRO A 58 -7.92 -7.87 -1.25
C PRO A 58 -7.16 -6.81 -0.45
N GLN A 59 -7.76 -6.22 0.59
CA GLN A 59 -7.17 -5.06 1.26
C GLN A 59 -7.18 -5.23 2.79
N PRO A 60 -6.02 -5.47 3.42
CA PRO A 60 -5.94 -5.61 4.87
C PRO A 60 -6.12 -4.27 5.61
N TYR A 61 -5.75 -3.15 4.98
CA TYR A 61 -5.69 -1.83 5.62
C TYR A 61 -7.05 -1.11 5.57
N TRP A 62 -7.42 -0.51 6.70
CA TRP A 62 -8.71 0.16 6.87
C TRP A 62 -8.94 1.29 5.84
N GLY A 63 -7.93 2.11 5.58
CA GLY A 63 -8.02 3.20 4.59
C GLY A 63 -8.37 2.71 3.18
N ASN A 64 -7.82 1.57 2.79
CA ASN A 64 -8.11 0.96 1.50
C ASN A 64 -9.50 0.33 1.45
N VAL A 65 -9.96 -0.30 2.55
CA VAL A 65 -11.32 -0.82 2.68
C VAL A 65 -12.34 0.31 2.55
N PHE A 66 -12.10 1.43 3.26
CA PHE A 66 -12.96 2.62 3.18
C PHE A 66 -13.03 3.19 1.75
N SER A 67 -11.89 3.37 1.10
CA SER A 67 -11.84 3.85 -0.29
C SER A 67 -12.58 2.91 -1.25
N ARG A 68 -12.43 1.60 -1.09
CA ARG A 68 -13.16 0.60 -1.90
C ARG A 68 -14.65 0.59 -1.62
N ALA A 69 -15.07 0.69 -0.36
CA ALA A 69 -16.48 0.77 0.00
C ALA A 69 -17.13 2.01 -0.64
N LEU A 70 -16.45 3.15 -0.59
CA LEU A 70 -16.93 4.39 -1.20
C LEU A 70 -17.04 4.28 -2.73
N GLN A 71 -16.02 3.69 -3.39
CA GLN A 71 -16.06 3.44 -4.84
C GLN A 71 -17.16 2.43 -5.20
N ARG A 72 -17.38 1.40 -4.38
CA ARG A 72 -18.46 0.41 -4.53
C ARG A 72 -19.82 1.08 -4.47
N THR A 73 -20.05 1.87 -3.42
CA THR A 73 -21.29 2.63 -3.23
C THR A 73 -21.55 3.58 -4.39
N GLY A 74 -20.57 4.43 -4.73
CA GLY A 74 -20.70 5.40 -5.83
C GLY A 74 -20.94 4.74 -7.18
N GLY A 75 -20.17 3.70 -7.51
CA GLY A 75 -20.35 2.96 -8.76
C GLY A 75 -21.71 2.27 -8.86
N THR A 76 -22.21 1.69 -7.74
CA THR A 76 -23.52 1.05 -7.70
C THR A 76 -24.65 2.08 -7.85
N VAL A 77 -24.58 3.22 -7.18
CA VAL A 77 -25.62 4.27 -7.30
C VAL A 77 -25.67 4.83 -8.72
N ILE A 78 -24.52 5.20 -9.29
CA ILE A 78 -24.47 5.75 -10.67
C ILE A 78 -24.91 4.69 -11.69
N GLY A 79 -24.46 3.45 -11.54
CA GLY A 79 -24.85 2.36 -12.43
C GLY A 79 -26.34 2.01 -12.33
N ALA A 80 -26.91 2.00 -11.12
CA ALA A 80 -28.34 1.77 -10.92
C ALA A 80 -29.19 2.88 -11.55
N LEU A 81 -28.83 4.14 -11.32
CA LEU A 81 -29.54 5.28 -11.95
C LEU A 81 -29.46 5.20 -13.47
N SER A 82 -28.29 4.89 -14.03
CA SER A 82 -28.13 4.69 -15.49
C SER A 82 -28.94 3.52 -16.01
N GLY A 83 -29.04 2.42 -15.24
CA GLY A 83 -29.84 1.26 -15.58
C GLY A 83 -31.36 1.57 -15.57
N LEU A 84 -31.83 2.35 -14.59
CA LEU A 84 -33.22 2.81 -14.53
C LEU A 84 -33.58 3.69 -15.75
N ILE A 85 -32.65 4.56 -16.16
CA ILE A 85 -32.82 5.36 -17.40
C ILE A 85 -32.90 4.42 -18.62
N ALA A 86 -32.08 3.38 -18.68
CA ALA A 86 -32.12 2.40 -19.75
C ALA A 86 -33.48 1.70 -19.84
N LEU A 87 -34.02 1.21 -18.70
CA LEU A 87 -35.34 0.59 -18.62
C LEU A 87 -36.47 1.57 -19.02
N PHE A 88 -36.36 2.84 -18.60
CA PHE A 88 -37.32 3.86 -19.01
C PHE A 88 -37.30 4.09 -20.54
N LEU A 89 -36.12 4.14 -21.15
CA LEU A 89 -35.96 4.28 -22.59
C LEU A 89 -36.48 3.05 -23.35
N GLU A 90 -36.40 1.85 -22.77
CA GLU A 90 -36.92 0.62 -23.37
C GLU A 90 -38.42 0.68 -23.61
N ILE A 91 -39.17 1.32 -22.70
CA ILE A 91 -40.63 1.50 -22.84
C ILE A 91 -41.00 2.26 -24.14
N TYR A 92 -40.13 3.20 -24.54
CA TYR A 92 -40.37 4.01 -25.76
C TYR A 92 -39.72 3.42 -27.00
N SER A 93 -38.50 2.90 -26.88
CA SER A 93 -37.72 2.44 -28.01
C SER A 93 -36.54 1.59 -27.56
N PHE A 94 -36.53 0.30 -27.93
CA PHE A 94 -35.40 -0.60 -27.67
C PHE A 94 -34.06 -0.10 -28.27
N PRO A 95 -33.98 0.46 -29.51
CA PRO A 95 -32.75 1.05 -30.02
C PRO A 95 -32.22 2.20 -29.19
N ALA A 96 -33.09 3.04 -28.59
CA ALA A 96 -32.69 4.14 -27.73
C ALA A 96 -32.05 3.63 -26.43
N MET A 97 -32.60 2.57 -25.83
CA MET A 97 -32.00 1.89 -24.68
C MET A 97 -30.60 1.37 -25.02
N LEU A 98 -30.45 0.69 -26.18
CA LEU A 98 -29.14 0.16 -26.61
C LEU A 98 -28.11 1.28 -26.80
N LEU A 99 -28.52 2.38 -27.44
CA LEU A 99 -27.64 3.54 -27.61
C LEU A 99 -27.19 4.13 -26.26
N TRP A 100 -28.11 4.26 -25.31
CA TRP A 100 -27.80 4.72 -23.95
C TRP A 100 -26.81 3.79 -23.25
N CYS A 101 -27.07 2.49 -23.26
CA CYS A 101 -26.16 1.48 -22.69
C CYS A 101 -24.77 1.55 -23.33
N ALA A 102 -24.68 1.71 -24.66
CA ALA A 102 -23.42 1.82 -25.37
C ALA A 102 -22.62 3.06 -24.93
N VAL A 103 -23.29 4.23 -24.80
CA VAL A 103 -22.67 5.46 -24.33
C VAL A 103 -22.14 5.32 -22.91
N VAL A 104 -22.97 4.80 -21.99
CA VAL A 104 -22.55 4.63 -20.59
C VAL A 104 -21.41 3.61 -20.47
N MET A 105 -21.46 2.50 -21.22
CA MET A 105 -20.38 1.50 -21.23
C MET A 105 -19.10 2.06 -21.84
N PHE A 106 -19.19 2.90 -22.88
CA PHE A 106 -18.03 3.58 -23.46
C PHE A 106 -17.36 4.51 -22.43
N VAL A 107 -18.16 5.33 -21.74
CA VAL A 107 -17.66 6.23 -20.69
C VAL A 107 -17.08 5.42 -19.52
N ALA A 108 -17.76 4.38 -19.05
CA ALA A 108 -17.25 3.47 -18.01
C ALA A 108 -15.93 2.84 -18.43
N GLY A 109 -15.84 2.30 -19.67
CA GLY A 109 -14.62 1.73 -20.22
C GLY A 109 -13.46 2.72 -20.26
N TYR A 110 -13.72 3.96 -20.69
CA TYR A 110 -12.69 5.01 -20.66
C TYR A 110 -12.20 5.34 -19.24
N LEU A 111 -13.14 5.44 -18.28
CA LEU A 111 -12.81 5.73 -16.89
C LEU A 111 -12.08 4.59 -16.16
N THR A 112 -12.11 3.34 -16.66
CA THR A 112 -11.35 2.23 -16.06
C THR A 112 -9.84 2.43 -16.17
N LEU A 113 -9.37 3.24 -17.10
CA LEU A 113 -7.95 3.62 -17.24
C LEU A 113 -7.60 4.88 -16.44
N GLY A 114 -8.58 5.46 -15.72
CA GLY A 114 -8.42 6.68 -14.95
C GLY A 114 -8.07 6.46 -13.47
N LYS A 115 -8.36 7.47 -12.64
CA LYS A 115 -8.03 7.50 -11.19
C LYS A 115 -8.83 6.49 -10.35
N HIS A 116 -10.04 6.09 -10.80
CA HIS A 116 -10.95 5.23 -10.06
C HIS A 116 -11.45 4.06 -10.90
N PRO A 117 -10.54 3.16 -11.34
CA PRO A 117 -10.88 2.07 -12.27
C PRO A 117 -11.94 1.13 -11.69
N TYR A 118 -11.89 0.87 -10.39
CA TYR A 118 -12.84 0.00 -9.72
C TYR A 118 -14.27 0.57 -9.73
N MET A 119 -14.44 1.87 -9.47
CA MET A 119 -15.75 2.54 -9.54
C MET A 119 -16.33 2.49 -10.96
N ALA A 120 -15.51 2.74 -11.97
CA ALA A 120 -15.91 2.70 -13.37
C ALA A 120 -16.41 1.31 -13.80
N LEU A 121 -15.68 0.27 -13.42
CA LEU A 121 -16.09 -1.13 -13.64
C LEU A 121 -17.44 -1.45 -12.98
N LEU A 122 -17.69 -0.89 -11.79
CA LEU A 122 -18.93 -1.08 -11.07
C LEU A 122 -20.12 -0.34 -11.69
N ILE A 123 -19.89 0.83 -12.28
CA ILE A 123 -20.93 1.53 -13.06
C ILE A 123 -21.42 0.62 -14.19
N GLY A 124 -20.50 0.08 -15.01
CA GLY A 124 -20.83 -0.79 -16.13
C GLY A 124 -21.52 -2.09 -15.68
N SER A 125 -20.97 -2.76 -14.66
CA SER A 125 -21.54 -4.02 -14.16
C SER A 125 -22.92 -3.83 -13.54
N THR A 126 -23.17 -2.73 -12.83
CA THR A 126 -24.46 -2.43 -12.23
C THR A 126 -25.49 -2.03 -13.30
N LEU A 127 -25.08 -1.21 -14.27
CA LEU A 127 -25.90 -0.94 -15.46
C LEU A 127 -26.38 -2.24 -16.12
N ALA A 128 -25.44 -3.15 -16.44
CA ALA A 128 -25.76 -4.41 -17.10
C ALA A 128 -26.76 -5.26 -16.27
N VAL A 129 -26.53 -5.32 -14.96
CA VAL A 129 -27.41 -6.08 -14.04
C VAL A 129 -28.83 -5.48 -13.98
N VAL A 130 -28.95 -4.15 -13.95
CA VAL A 130 -30.26 -3.48 -13.86
C VAL A 130 -30.97 -3.52 -15.20
N SER A 131 -30.28 -3.22 -16.31
CA SER A 131 -30.87 -3.21 -17.65
C SER A 131 -31.27 -4.59 -18.18
N CYS A 132 -30.63 -5.68 -17.71
CA CYS A 132 -31.00 -7.05 -18.05
C CYS A 132 -32.09 -7.65 -17.14
N SER A 133 -32.56 -6.90 -16.12
CA SER A 133 -33.69 -7.35 -15.29
C SER A 133 -34.98 -7.26 -16.09
N PRO A 134 -35.93 -8.20 -15.89
CA PRO A 134 -37.24 -8.07 -16.55
C PRO A 134 -37.88 -6.72 -16.24
N PRO A 135 -38.59 -6.10 -17.18
CA PRO A 135 -39.18 -4.75 -17.00
C PRO A 135 -40.09 -4.60 -15.80
N ASN A 136 -40.68 -5.72 -15.32
CA ASN A 136 -41.59 -5.78 -14.17
C ASN A 136 -40.90 -6.07 -12.82
N ASP A 137 -39.55 -6.25 -12.80
CA ASP A 137 -38.81 -6.68 -11.61
C ASP A 137 -37.87 -5.57 -11.09
N MET A 138 -38.33 -4.32 -11.13
CA MET A 138 -37.62 -3.15 -10.63
C MET A 138 -37.35 -3.26 -9.10
N GLU A 139 -38.24 -3.94 -8.39
CA GLU A 139 -38.08 -4.18 -6.96
C GLU A 139 -36.83 -5.00 -6.64
N SER A 140 -36.62 -6.10 -7.35
CA SER A 140 -35.40 -6.92 -7.19
C SER A 140 -34.13 -6.16 -7.51
N ALA A 141 -34.13 -5.28 -8.51
CA ALA A 141 -32.97 -4.45 -8.86
C ALA A 141 -32.66 -3.43 -7.74
N LEU A 142 -33.68 -2.81 -7.14
CA LEU A 142 -33.54 -1.90 -6.02
C LEU A 142 -33.07 -2.63 -4.74
N LEU A 143 -33.66 -3.77 -4.41
CA LEU A 143 -33.24 -4.60 -3.28
C LEU A 143 -31.79 -5.05 -3.42
N ARG A 144 -31.34 -5.46 -4.60
CA ARG A 144 -29.94 -5.79 -4.88
C ARG A 144 -29.01 -4.61 -4.61
N SER A 145 -29.38 -3.41 -5.07
CA SER A 145 -28.59 -2.20 -4.83
C SER A 145 -28.50 -1.89 -3.33
N LEU A 146 -29.61 -2.03 -2.60
CA LEU A 146 -29.67 -1.87 -1.14
C LEU A 146 -28.75 -2.90 -0.43
N TYR A 147 -28.78 -4.17 -0.84
CA TYR A 147 -27.91 -5.20 -0.28
C TYR A 147 -26.42 -4.93 -0.54
N VAL A 148 -26.07 -4.38 -1.71
CA VAL A 148 -24.70 -3.96 -2.00
C VAL A 148 -24.27 -2.80 -1.08
N LEU A 149 -25.15 -1.81 -0.85
CA LEU A 149 -24.88 -0.73 0.09
C LEU A 149 -24.71 -1.26 1.53
N THR A 150 -25.61 -2.13 1.97
CA THR A 150 -25.54 -2.78 3.29
C THR A 150 -24.24 -3.57 3.45
N GLY A 151 -23.86 -4.37 2.46
CA GLY A 151 -22.59 -5.11 2.44
C GLY A 151 -21.36 -4.20 2.53
N SER A 152 -21.40 -3.04 1.88
CA SER A 152 -20.31 -2.04 1.95
C SER A 152 -20.20 -1.42 3.35
N VAL A 153 -21.33 -1.10 3.99
CA VAL A 153 -21.37 -0.59 5.37
C VAL A 153 -20.87 -1.65 6.35
N LEU A 154 -21.33 -2.89 6.24
CA LEU A 154 -20.86 -3.99 7.08
C LEU A 154 -19.37 -4.24 6.94
N ALA A 155 -18.84 -4.20 5.72
CA ALA A 155 -17.40 -4.32 5.46
C ALA A 155 -16.60 -3.22 6.18
N MET A 156 -17.07 -1.97 6.17
CA MET A 156 -16.46 -0.88 6.94
C MET A 156 -16.54 -1.12 8.44
N LEU A 157 -17.69 -1.55 8.96
CA LEU A 157 -17.87 -1.83 10.39
C LEU A 157 -16.93 -2.95 10.87
N TYR A 158 -16.90 -4.10 10.19
CA TYR A 158 -16.01 -5.20 10.55
C TYR A 158 -14.53 -4.81 10.45
N SER A 159 -14.17 -3.98 9.49
CA SER A 159 -12.79 -3.49 9.35
C SER A 159 -12.41 -2.47 10.41
N SER A 160 -13.39 -1.78 11.02
CA SER A 160 -13.16 -0.80 12.08
C SER A 160 -12.95 -1.43 13.46
N ILE A 161 -13.36 -2.68 13.68
CA ILE A 161 -13.20 -3.37 14.98
C ILE A 161 -11.72 -3.51 15.35
N TYR A 162 -10.88 -3.88 14.37
CA TYR A 162 -9.42 -3.93 14.56
C TYR A 162 -8.72 -3.36 13.32
N PRO A 163 -8.58 -2.03 13.21
CA PRO A 163 -8.07 -1.38 12.03
C PRO A 163 -6.57 -1.63 11.88
N GLN A 164 -6.18 -2.36 10.84
CA GLN A 164 -4.78 -2.45 10.44
C GLN A 164 -4.41 -1.17 9.69
N ARG A 165 -3.36 -0.50 10.17
CA ARG A 165 -2.91 0.79 9.64
C ARG A 165 -1.71 0.60 8.72
N ALA A 166 -1.82 1.06 7.49
CA ALA A 166 -0.75 1.02 6.51
C ALA A 166 0.49 1.83 6.95
N TYR A 167 0.29 2.94 7.66
CA TYR A 167 1.38 3.75 8.20
C TYR A 167 2.21 3.01 9.25
N THR A 168 1.57 2.26 10.14
CA THR A 168 2.28 1.48 11.16
C THR A 168 3.09 0.35 10.52
N ASP A 169 2.49 -0.36 9.55
CA ASP A 169 3.18 -1.43 8.82
C ASP A 169 4.37 -0.88 8.01
N TRP A 170 4.18 0.24 7.33
CA TRP A 170 5.26 0.95 6.64
C TRP A 170 6.41 1.29 7.59
N ARG A 171 6.13 1.84 8.78
CA ARG A 171 7.17 2.16 9.78
C ARG A 171 7.93 0.93 10.25
N ILE A 172 7.22 -0.16 10.55
CA ILE A 172 7.82 -1.42 10.99
C ILE A 172 8.73 -1.98 9.91
N THR A 173 8.20 -2.11 8.68
CA THR A 173 8.94 -2.66 7.54
C THR A 173 10.16 -1.81 7.21
N PHE A 174 10.02 -0.49 7.22
CA PHE A 174 11.12 0.45 6.96
C PHE A 174 12.21 0.36 8.04
N SER A 175 11.83 0.30 9.32
CA SER A 175 12.77 0.15 10.44
C SER A 175 13.52 -1.19 10.39
N GLN A 176 12.84 -2.28 10.04
CA GLN A 176 13.45 -3.59 9.86
C GLN A 176 14.45 -3.61 8.70
N SER A 177 14.11 -2.98 7.58
CA SER A 177 14.99 -2.86 6.43
C SER A 177 16.25 -2.03 6.74
N LEU A 178 16.12 -0.92 7.48
CA LEU A 178 17.28 -0.17 7.96
C LEU A 178 18.18 -1.02 8.88
N GLY A 179 17.59 -1.86 9.73
CA GLY A 179 18.33 -2.81 10.56
C GLY A 179 19.11 -3.84 9.74
N LYS A 180 18.52 -4.35 8.67
CA LYS A 180 19.19 -5.26 7.73
C LYS A 180 20.33 -4.57 6.97
N LEU A 181 20.13 -3.32 6.50
CA LEU A 181 21.20 -2.54 5.88
C LEU A 181 22.38 -2.32 6.82
N LYS A 182 22.10 -2.03 8.10
CA LYS A 182 23.14 -1.92 9.13
C LYS A 182 23.91 -3.24 9.30
N HIS A 183 23.21 -4.35 9.37
CA HIS A 183 23.82 -5.67 9.48
C HIS A 183 24.65 -6.03 8.24
N LEU A 184 24.17 -5.72 7.04
CA LEU A 184 24.92 -5.88 5.78
C LEU A 184 26.23 -5.08 5.83
N TYR A 185 26.15 -3.81 6.25
CA TYR A 185 27.33 -2.97 6.41
C TYR A 185 28.35 -3.58 7.39
N GLU A 186 27.89 -3.98 8.58
CA GLU A 186 28.74 -4.59 9.61
C GLU A 186 29.37 -5.90 9.13
N THR A 187 28.64 -6.71 8.37
CA THR A 187 29.14 -7.97 7.81
C THR A 187 30.22 -7.74 6.76
N CYS A 188 30.02 -6.78 5.86
CA CYS A 188 30.91 -6.51 4.75
C CYS A 188 32.24 -5.84 5.15
N PHE A 189 32.17 -4.98 6.17
CA PHE A 189 33.31 -4.13 6.58
C PHE A 189 33.85 -4.50 7.95
N SER A 190 33.51 -5.69 8.49
CA SER A 190 34.12 -6.21 9.69
C SER A 190 35.55 -6.64 9.43
N GLN A 191 36.48 -6.30 10.33
CA GLN A 191 37.89 -6.73 10.25
C GLN A 191 38.07 -8.27 10.33
N LYS A 192 37.00 -9.00 10.68
CA LYS A 192 37.02 -10.48 10.79
C LYS A 192 36.63 -11.18 9.49
N THR A 193 36.18 -10.46 8.49
CA THR A 193 35.72 -11.05 7.24
C THR A 193 36.89 -11.17 6.27
N LEU A 194 37.35 -12.40 6.01
CA LEU A 194 38.52 -12.69 5.15
C LEU A 194 38.13 -12.95 3.69
N GLU A 195 36.86 -13.27 3.41
CA GLU A 195 36.34 -13.59 2.08
C GLU A 195 35.11 -12.76 1.76
N ARG A 196 34.88 -12.50 0.46
CA ARG A 196 33.70 -11.76 -0.02
C ARG A 196 32.43 -12.52 0.39
N PRO A 197 31.55 -11.93 1.21
CA PRO A 197 30.31 -12.61 1.59
C PRO A 197 29.36 -12.68 0.39
N GLN A 198 28.60 -13.78 0.31
CA GLN A 198 27.56 -13.94 -0.71
C GLN A 198 26.33 -13.13 -0.29
N LEU A 199 26.13 -11.97 -0.89
CA LEU A 199 25.11 -11.00 -0.50
C LEU A 199 23.99 -10.82 -1.54
N GLU A 200 24.05 -11.53 -2.66
CA GLU A 200 23.14 -11.36 -3.79
C GLU A 200 21.67 -11.57 -3.37
N GLU A 201 21.40 -12.62 -2.59
CA GLU A 201 20.05 -12.91 -2.10
C GLU A 201 19.56 -11.84 -1.12
N GLN A 202 20.42 -11.37 -0.22
CA GLN A 202 20.09 -10.34 0.78
C GLN A 202 19.82 -8.98 0.12
N LEU A 203 20.64 -8.61 -0.89
CA LEU A 203 20.45 -7.39 -1.67
C LEU A 203 19.14 -7.43 -2.48
N LYS A 204 18.81 -8.59 -3.05
CA LYS A 204 17.55 -8.80 -3.77
C LYS A 204 16.35 -8.68 -2.82
N ASP A 205 16.42 -9.30 -1.65
CA ASP A 205 15.37 -9.17 -0.62
C ASP A 205 15.12 -7.72 -0.19
N GLU A 206 16.19 -6.92 -0.08
CA GLU A 206 16.07 -5.51 0.26
C GLU A 206 15.48 -4.67 -0.89
N LEU A 207 15.81 -4.96 -2.14
CA LEU A 207 15.17 -4.35 -3.30
C LEU A 207 13.67 -4.65 -3.33
N ASP A 208 13.28 -5.90 -3.08
CA ASP A 208 11.87 -6.28 -2.99
C ASP A 208 11.15 -5.59 -1.83
N THR A 209 11.85 -5.38 -0.71
CA THR A 209 11.32 -4.62 0.43
C THR A 209 11.09 -3.15 0.07
N ILE A 210 12.01 -2.52 -0.66
CA ILE A 210 11.86 -1.14 -1.17
C ILE A 210 10.65 -1.04 -2.11
N LEU A 211 10.46 -2.00 -3.01
CA LEU A 211 9.31 -2.04 -3.89
C LEU A 211 7.97 -2.20 -3.13
N LYS A 212 7.96 -3.06 -2.09
CA LYS A 212 6.79 -3.20 -1.19
C LYS A 212 6.47 -1.90 -0.46
N LEU A 213 7.48 -1.22 0.08
CA LEU A 213 7.33 0.06 0.78
C LEU A 213 6.70 1.14 -0.10
N ARG A 214 6.97 1.14 -1.41
CA ARG A 214 6.37 2.06 -2.36
C ARG A 214 4.84 1.93 -2.43
N ASN A 215 4.33 0.70 -2.35
CA ASN A 215 2.89 0.43 -2.41
C ASN A 215 2.14 0.93 -1.16
N TYR A 216 2.84 1.15 -0.04
CA TYR A 216 2.25 1.67 1.19
C TYR A 216 2.18 3.20 1.24
N ILE A 217 2.87 3.94 0.37
CA ILE A 217 2.98 5.40 0.46
C ILE A 217 1.62 6.08 0.41
N VAL A 218 0.77 5.73 -0.57
CA VAL A 218 -0.55 6.34 -0.73
C VAL A 218 -1.46 6.08 0.48
N PRO A 219 -1.69 4.81 0.91
CA PRO A 219 -2.51 4.55 2.08
C PRO A 219 -1.88 5.07 3.37
N ALA A 220 -0.57 4.99 3.55
CA ALA A 220 0.11 5.51 4.73
C ALA A 220 0.01 7.05 4.83
N SER A 221 0.11 7.76 3.71
CA SER A 221 -0.07 9.20 3.65
C SER A 221 -1.48 9.62 4.04
N SER A 222 -2.51 8.94 3.51
CA SER A 222 -3.91 9.23 3.83
C SER A 222 -4.23 9.00 5.32
N GLU A 223 -3.64 7.96 5.93
CA GLU A 223 -3.85 7.62 7.35
C GLU A 223 -3.06 8.54 8.30
N SER A 224 -1.82 8.88 7.95
CA SER A 224 -0.93 9.67 8.82
C SER A 224 -1.11 11.18 8.68
N LYS A 225 -1.81 11.66 7.65
CA LYS A 225 -1.90 13.06 7.25
C LYS A 225 -0.54 13.67 6.85
N LEU A 226 0.48 12.85 6.66
CA LEU A 226 1.78 13.29 6.16
C LEU A 226 1.68 13.54 4.65
N LYS A 227 2.38 14.55 4.16
CA LYS A 227 2.47 14.80 2.71
C LYS A 227 3.14 13.59 2.03
N PRO A 228 2.60 13.07 0.92
CA PRO A 228 3.22 11.97 0.18
C PRO A 228 4.69 12.23 -0.15
N ALA A 229 5.05 13.49 -0.41
CA ALA A 229 6.42 13.91 -0.71
C ALA A 229 7.43 13.55 0.40
N VAL A 230 7.01 13.58 1.68
CA VAL A 230 7.88 13.22 2.82
C VAL A 230 8.19 11.72 2.80
N LEU A 231 7.15 10.89 2.61
CA LEU A 231 7.30 9.43 2.54
C LEU A 231 8.13 9.01 1.30
N HIS A 232 7.91 9.67 0.17
CA HIS A 232 8.74 9.48 -1.04
C HIS A 232 10.19 9.90 -0.81
N GLY A 233 10.44 11.00 -0.09
CA GLY A 233 11.78 11.44 0.26
C GLY A 233 12.53 10.40 1.09
N LEU A 234 11.88 9.87 2.15
CA LEU A 234 12.43 8.79 2.99
C LEU A 234 12.75 7.53 2.18
N GLN A 235 11.85 7.14 1.28
CA GLN A 235 12.08 5.98 0.43
C GLN A 235 13.22 6.19 -0.57
N THR A 236 13.34 7.39 -1.13
CA THR A 236 14.45 7.73 -2.04
C THR A 236 15.79 7.66 -1.30
N LEU A 237 15.82 8.15 -0.07
CA LEU A 237 16.99 8.10 0.79
C LEU A 237 17.39 6.65 1.11
N HIS A 238 16.42 5.81 1.45
CA HIS A 238 16.64 4.38 1.68
C HIS A 238 17.22 3.67 0.45
N ARG A 239 16.65 3.94 -0.73
CA ARG A 239 17.16 3.39 -1.99
C ARG A 239 18.59 3.86 -2.29
N ASN A 240 18.89 5.14 -2.06
CA ASN A 240 20.22 5.68 -2.26
C ASN A 240 21.22 5.04 -1.29
N LEU A 241 20.84 4.84 -0.02
CA LEU A 241 21.67 4.12 0.95
C LEU A 241 22.01 2.69 0.47
N LEU A 242 21.01 1.93 0.00
CA LEU A 242 21.25 0.59 -0.53
C LEU A 242 22.19 0.62 -1.74
N SER A 243 21.96 1.54 -2.69
CA SER A 243 22.82 1.68 -3.88
C SER A 243 24.26 2.06 -3.52
N THR A 244 24.42 3.00 -2.60
CA THR A 244 25.77 3.41 -2.12
C THR A 244 26.48 2.26 -1.42
N LEU A 245 25.76 1.51 -0.58
CA LEU A 245 26.31 0.34 0.11
C LEU A 245 26.75 -0.74 -0.88
N THR A 246 25.94 -1.01 -1.91
CA THR A 246 26.28 -1.98 -2.97
C THR A 246 27.55 -1.57 -3.71
N LEU A 247 27.65 -0.29 -4.12
CA LEU A 247 28.84 0.23 -4.78
C LEU A 247 30.11 0.16 -3.90
N MET A 248 29.94 0.44 -2.61
CA MET A 248 31.05 0.34 -1.64
C MET A 248 31.51 -1.12 -1.45
N ILE A 249 30.57 -2.06 -1.37
CA ILE A 249 30.90 -3.49 -1.28
C ILE A 249 31.68 -3.93 -2.53
N ASP A 250 31.20 -3.58 -3.71
CA ASP A 250 31.85 -3.93 -4.96
C ASP A 250 33.23 -3.29 -5.08
N ALA A 251 33.38 -2.03 -4.70
CA ALA A 251 34.68 -1.36 -4.68
C ALA A 251 35.65 -1.98 -3.67
N TYR A 252 35.18 -2.31 -2.47
CA TYR A 252 36.01 -2.91 -1.42
C TYR A 252 36.55 -4.30 -1.80
N TRP A 253 35.69 -5.12 -2.44
CA TRP A 253 36.02 -6.51 -2.75
C TRP A 253 36.57 -6.71 -4.18
N SER A 254 36.66 -5.66 -5.01
CA SER A 254 37.12 -5.76 -6.40
C SER A 254 38.62 -5.97 -6.55
N SER A 255 39.44 -5.63 -5.55
CA SER A 255 40.87 -5.84 -5.61
C SER A 255 41.46 -6.23 -4.25
N ALA A 256 42.38 -7.21 -4.27
CA ALA A 256 43.10 -7.65 -3.07
C ALA A 256 44.04 -6.53 -2.51
N GLN A 257 44.44 -5.58 -3.33
CA GLN A 257 45.22 -4.40 -2.94
C GLN A 257 44.37 -3.30 -2.33
N SER A 258 43.07 -3.29 -2.56
CA SER A 258 42.17 -2.25 -2.05
C SER A 258 41.94 -2.31 -0.54
N HIS A 259 42.16 -3.44 0.12
CA HIS A 259 42.07 -3.53 1.58
C HIS A 259 43.05 -2.60 2.29
N ALA A 260 44.29 -2.49 1.80
CA ALA A 260 45.32 -1.60 2.35
C ALA A 260 45.15 -0.13 1.92
N LEU A 261 44.68 0.12 0.67
CA LEU A 261 44.46 1.45 0.13
C LEU A 261 43.20 2.14 0.71
N ILE A 262 42.20 1.36 1.11
CA ILE A 262 40.93 1.88 1.67
C ILE A 262 41.12 2.39 3.10
N GLU A 263 42.06 1.83 3.87
CA GLU A 263 42.38 2.38 5.20
C GLU A 263 43.11 3.74 5.12
N ASP A 264 43.79 4.06 4.03
CA ASP A 264 44.55 5.29 3.86
C ASP A 264 43.78 6.43 3.18
N GLN A 265 42.64 6.16 2.51
CA GLN A 265 41.89 7.24 1.85
C GLN A 265 40.95 7.97 2.85
N PRO A 266 41.15 9.28 3.08
CA PRO A 266 40.32 10.05 4.05
C PRO A 266 38.84 10.06 3.71
N VAL A 267 38.50 10.05 2.40
CA VAL A 267 37.08 10.02 1.92
C VAL A 267 36.36 8.73 2.33
N LEU A 268 37.03 7.58 2.25
CA LEU A 268 36.42 6.31 2.62
C LEU A 268 36.30 6.15 4.14
N ARG A 269 37.18 6.76 4.88
CA ARG A 269 37.10 6.86 6.35
C ARG A 269 35.89 7.69 6.77
N GLU A 270 35.61 8.79 6.10
CA GLU A 270 34.45 9.67 6.33
C GLU A 270 33.14 8.96 5.95
N VAL A 271 33.07 8.28 4.82
CA VAL A 271 31.92 7.44 4.41
C VAL A 271 31.62 6.36 5.43
N ARG A 272 32.66 5.69 5.94
CA ARG A 272 32.57 4.63 6.94
C ARG A 272 31.97 5.11 8.27
N GLN A 273 32.15 6.39 8.62
CA GLN A 273 31.56 7.01 9.80
C GLN A 273 30.14 7.53 9.54
N LEU A 274 29.87 8.09 8.36
CA LEU A 274 28.61 8.74 8.02
C LEU A 274 27.45 7.74 7.77
N ILE A 275 27.72 6.58 7.17
CA ILE A 275 26.67 5.58 6.91
C ILE A 275 26.00 5.09 8.20
N PRO A 276 26.74 4.62 9.24
CA PRO A 276 26.11 4.22 10.50
C PRO A 276 25.37 5.39 11.19
N GLN A 277 25.91 6.61 11.13
CA GLN A 277 25.27 7.80 11.68
C GLN A 277 23.97 8.15 10.93
N ALA A 278 23.95 8.08 9.61
CA ALA A 278 22.77 8.30 8.79
C ALA A 278 21.69 7.23 9.07
N LEU A 279 22.09 5.96 9.15
CA LEU A 279 21.19 4.86 9.51
C LEU A 279 20.59 5.04 10.91
N GLN A 280 21.42 5.43 11.89
CA GLN A 280 20.99 5.68 13.26
C GLN A 280 20.06 6.88 13.36
N SER A 281 20.35 7.97 12.66
CA SER A 281 19.52 9.18 12.59
C SER A 281 18.15 8.88 11.98
N LEU A 282 18.10 8.14 10.86
CA LEU A 282 16.85 7.70 10.25
C LEU A 282 16.04 6.79 11.17
N GLN A 283 16.69 5.87 11.85
CA GLN A 283 16.04 4.95 12.78
C GLN A 283 15.46 5.70 13.98
N ASN A 284 16.21 6.66 14.56
CA ASN A 284 15.74 7.51 15.64
C ASN A 284 14.56 8.39 15.21
N THR A 285 14.62 8.96 14.01
CA THR A 285 13.54 9.77 13.44
C THR A 285 12.25 8.97 13.29
N LEU A 286 12.35 7.71 12.85
CA LEU A 286 11.19 6.82 12.75
C LEU A 286 10.63 6.40 14.12
N CYS A 287 11.50 6.29 15.14
CA CYS A 287 11.10 5.89 16.49
C CYS A 287 10.47 7.04 17.28
N MET A 288 10.96 8.27 17.13
CA MET A 288 10.51 9.43 17.89
C MET A 288 9.25 10.10 17.34
N GLY A 289 8.84 9.78 16.14
CA GLY A 289 7.66 10.39 15.49
C GLY A 289 7.99 11.71 14.79
N ILE A 290 7.51 11.77 13.59
CA ILE A 290 7.83 12.80 12.60
C ILE A 290 7.11 14.12 12.95
N GLY A 291 7.80 15.07 13.52
CA GLY A 291 7.42 16.50 13.53
C GLY A 291 7.64 17.11 12.13
N ASN A 292 6.67 17.88 11.66
CA ASN A 292 6.53 18.20 10.22
C ASN A 292 7.62 19.10 9.61
N ASN A 293 8.44 19.82 10.39
CA ASN A 293 9.36 20.84 9.88
C ASN A 293 10.84 20.49 10.00
N ASP A 294 11.29 19.88 11.10
CA ASP A 294 12.71 19.60 11.31
C ASP A 294 13.28 18.49 10.43
N ILE A 295 12.42 17.56 10.02
CA ILE A 295 12.84 16.38 9.28
C ILE A 295 13.07 16.67 7.81
N SER A 296 12.31 17.60 7.20
CA SER A 296 12.52 17.93 5.79
C SER A 296 13.91 18.51 5.57
N ASP A 297 14.44 19.24 6.53
CA ASP A 297 15.74 19.88 6.43
C ASP A 297 16.88 18.92 6.77
N GLN A 298 16.75 18.11 7.82
CA GLN A 298 17.70 17.03 8.12
C GLN A 298 17.75 15.98 7.00
N LEU A 299 16.60 15.58 6.45
CA LEU A 299 16.56 14.66 5.31
C LEU A 299 17.19 15.25 4.05
N ARG A 300 16.98 16.53 3.77
CA ARG A 300 17.62 17.23 2.65
C ARG A 300 19.14 17.31 2.84
N GLN A 301 19.59 17.60 4.04
CA GLN A 301 21.01 17.66 4.37
C GLN A 301 21.64 16.28 4.21
N THR A 302 21.12 15.24 4.86
CA THR A 302 21.63 13.87 4.76
C THR A 302 21.59 13.34 3.32
N THR A 303 20.58 13.73 2.51
CA THR A 303 20.50 13.34 1.09
C THR A 303 21.56 14.04 0.24
N ARG A 304 21.88 15.31 0.53
CA ARG A 304 22.97 16.04 -0.15
C ARG A 304 24.31 15.42 0.20
N ASP A 305 24.57 15.22 1.49
CA ASP A 305 25.82 14.66 1.97
C ASP A 305 26.10 13.27 1.38
N LEU A 306 25.08 12.40 1.31
CA LEU A 306 25.17 11.09 0.66
C LEU A 306 25.37 11.16 -0.87
N LYS A 307 24.74 12.14 -1.53
CA LYS A 307 24.88 12.34 -2.98
C LYS A 307 26.27 12.87 -3.33
N ASP A 308 26.79 13.81 -2.56
CA ASP A 308 28.11 14.39 -2.74
C ASP A 308 29.19 13.34 -2.48
N LEU A 309 29.00 12.49 -1.48
CA LEU A 309 29.84 11.33 -1.20
C LEU A 309 29.84 10.29 -2.33
N ALA A 310 28.66 9.96 -2.86
CA ALA A 310 28.55 9.02 -3.98
C ALA A 310 29.24 9.55 -5.23
N LEU A 311 29.19 10.87 -5.49
CA LEU A 311 29.91 11.53 -6.57
C LEU A 311 31.42 11.53 -6.34
N GLN A 312 31.90 11.74 -5.13
CA GLN A 312 33.33 11.69 -4.79
C GLN A 312 33.87 10.27 -4.96
N VAL A 313 33.15 9.24 -4.53
CA VAL A 313 33.51 7.82 -4.74
C VAL A 313 33.53 7.45 -6.23
N ALA A 314 32.59 7.98 -7.02
CA ALA A 314 32.54 7.75 -8.47
C ALA A 314 33.71 8.44 -9.22
N ASN A 315 34.15 9.61 -8.74
CA ASN A 315 35.24 10.39 -9.35
C ASN A 315 36.63 9.97 -8.86
N SER A 316 36.72 9.13 -7.83
CA SER A 316 37.98 8.58 -7.31
C SER A 316 38.46 7.30 -8.05
N LYS A 317 37.69 6.89 -9.07
CA LYS A 317 38.10 5.86 -10.05
C LYS A 317 38.88 6.46 -11.19
#